data_2f8ce763a6f3b15d372f5d1bb4c33ccf
#
_entry.id   2f8ce763a6f3b15d372f5d1bb4c33ccf
#
_cell.length_a   1.000
_cell.length_b   1.000
_cell.length_c   1.000
_cell.angle_alpha   90.00
_cell.angle_beta   90.00
_cell.angle_gamma   90.00
#
_symmetry.space_group_name_H-M   'P 1'
#
loop_
_entity.id
_entity.type
_entity.pdbx_description
1 polymer ?
#
loop_
_entity_poly.entity_id
_entity_poly.type
_entity_poly.pdbx_seq_one_letter_code
_entity_poly.pdbx_strand_id
1 'polypeptide(L)'
;ASWERDASLRLRRGDTDVVALYDRNDRLHGGTGRQMAKATVAAWRRANEAGETAAMMAPTRVGVDVLNELAQQERITAGEIDLRRRSVKVGTSRAYAGDLVATRRNDRTLLTDQACMVKNRDHWTVESVHDDGGLTVVGRTGRVALPADYVADHVELAYAETSHATQGRTVDRSFLFLDGPTGTSGIYVPLTRGRTTNEAFVVLNDERTAAEVVAEAVARTWIDQPATALRLD
;
A
#
# COMPACT_ATOMS: atom_id res chain seq x y z
N ALA A 1 -4.28 -19.89 3.65
CA ALA A 1 -4.53 -21.08 4.47
C ALA A 1 -6.03 -21.29 4.65
N SER A 2 -6.51 -22.53 4.92
CA SER A 2 -7.97 -22.81 5.09
C SER A 2 -8.58 -21.99 6.22
N TRP A 3 -7.87 -21.86 7.36
CA TRP A 3 -8.32 -21.10 8.52
C TRP A 3 -8.48 -19.59 8.23
N GLU A 4 -7.66 -19.00 7.35
CA GLU A 4 -7.76 -17.55 7.01
C GLU A 4 -9.08 -17.21 6.30
N ARG A 5 -9.63 -18.16 5.55
CA ARG A 5 -10.92 -17.94 4.86
C ARG A 5 -12.06 -17.74 5.87
N ASP A 6 -12.12 -18.61 6.88
CA ASP A 6 -13.13 -18.50 7.93
C ASP A 6 -12.85 -17.29 8.83
N ALA A 7 -11.58 -17.06 9.17
CA ALA A 7 -11.15 -15.90 9.93
C ALA A 7 -11.53 -14.57 9.25
N SER A 8 -11.39 -14.49 7.92
CA SER A 8 -11.74 -13.28 7.17
C SER A 8 -13.21 -12.91 7.25
N LEU A 9 -14.11 -13.90 7.27
CA LEU A 9 -15.55 -13.67 7.43
C LEU A 9 -15.90 -13.19 8.84
N ARG A 10 -15.17 -13.66 9.84
CA ARG A 10 -15.32 -13.24 11.24
C ARG A 10 -14.79 -11.83 11.44
N LEU A 11 -13.61 -11.49 10.90
CA LEU A 11 -13.05 -10.13 10.91
C LEU A 11 -14.02 -9.11 10.31
N ARG A 12 -14.66 -9.44 9.19
CA ARG A 12 -15.65 -8.57 8.55
C ARG A 12 -16.82 -8.22 9.44
N ARG A 13 -17.17 -9.09 10.38
CA ARG A 13 -18.26 -8.90 11.34
C ARG A 13 -17.82 -8.19 12.62
N GLY A 14 -16.54 -7.81 12.73
CA GLY A 14 -15.99 -7.19 13.93
C GLY A 14 -15.74 -8.18 15.08
N ASP A 15 -15.63 -9.47 14.77
CA ASP A 15 -15.35 -10.50 15.78
C ASP A 15 -13.89 -10.42 16.22
N THR A 16 -13.66 -9.95 17.44
CA THR A 16 -12.32 -9.76 18.02
C THR A 16 -11.63 -11.06 18.37
N ASP A 17 -12.39 -12.13 18.69
CA ASP A 17 -11.80 -13.42 19.08
C ASP A 17 -11.00 -14.06 17.95
N VAL A 18 -11.27 -13.67 16.70
CA VAL A 18 -10.55 -14.14 15.55
C VAL A 18 -9.10 -13.67 15.51
N VAL A 19 -8.77 -12.56 16.17
CA VAL A 19 -7.42 -12.00 16.24
C VAL A 19 -6.44 -13.00 16.84
N ALA A 20 -6.87 -13.77 17.84
CA ALA A 20 -6.07 -14.84 18.43
C ALA A 20 -5.69 -15.98 17.44
N LEU A 21 -6.44 -16.14 16.34
CA LEU A 21 -6.05 -17.08 15.28
C LEU A 21 -4.88 -16.54 14.46
N TYR A 22 -4.90 -15.22 14.14
CA TYR A 22 -3.78 -14.57 13.43
C TYR A 22 -2.52 -14.60 14.28
N ASP A 23 -2.63 -14.31 15.57
CA ASP A 23 -1.50 -14.32 16.53
C ASP A 23 -0.86 -15.71 16.64
N ARG A 24 -1.66 -16.74 16.89
CA ARG A 24 -1.19 -18.14 16.98
C ARG A 24 -0.56 -18.69 15.70
N ASN A 25 -0.90 -18.10 14.55
CA ASN A 25 -0.34 -18.49 13.26
C ASN A 25 0.82 -17.57 12.82
N ASP A 26 1.38 -16.77 13.75
CA ASP A 26 2.50 -15.87 13.49
C ASP A 26 2.21 -14.88 12.35
N ARG A 27 1.02 -14.25 12.43
CA ARG A 27 0.57 -13.23 11.45
C ARG A 27 0.55 -11.82 12.02
N LEU A 28 0.80 -11.66 13.32
CA LEU A 28 0.84 -10.37 14.01
C LEU A 28 2.24 -10.17 14.60
N HIS A 29 2.88 -9.09 14.18
CA HIS A 29 4.22 -8.72 14.63
C HIS A 29 4.14 -7.38 15.33
N GLY A 30 4.72 -7.26 16.53
CA GLY A 30 4.70 -6.03 17.32
C GLY A 30 6.08 -5.45 17.56
N GLY A 31 6.17 -4.12 17.59
CA GLY A 31 7.43 -3.43 17.90
C GLY A 31 7.36 -1.93 17.68
N THR A 32 8.52 -1.27 17.74
CA THR A 32 8.60 0.17 17.48
C THR A 32 8.25 0.50 16.02
N GLY A 33 7.78 1.73 15.76
CA GLY A 33 7.43 2.17 14.40
C GLY A 33 8.54 1.91 13.39
N ARG A 34 9.80 2.23 13.74
CA ARG A 34 10.96 1.99 12.88
C ARG A 34 11.21 0.50 12.60
N GLN A 35 11.06 -0.36 13.62
CA GLN A 35 11.24 -1.80 13.46
C GLN A 35 10.15 -2.39 12.56
N MET A 36 8.88 -2.01 12.79
CA MET A 36 7.75 -2.53 12.05
C MET A 36 7.74 -2.05 10.59
N ALA A 37 8.06 -0.79 10.31
CA ALA A 37 8.20 -0.30 8.95
C ALA A 37 9.28 -1.05 8.17
N LYS A 38 10.47 -1.24 8.77
CA LYS A 38 11.54 -2.03 8.15
C LYS A 38 11.15 -3.49 7.94
N ALA A 39 10.50 -4.12 8.92
CA ALA A 39 10.04 -5.49 8.82
C ALA A 39 8.99 -5.67 7.70
N THR A 40 8.07 -4.70 7.54
CA THR A 40 7.08 -4.67 6.46
C THR A 40 7.75 -4.63 5.08
N VAL A 41 8.70 -3.70 4.90
CA VAL A 41 9.44 -3.57 3.64
C VAL A 41 10.28 -4.81 3.34
N ALA A 42 10.95 -5.37 4.36
CA ALA A 42 11.72 -6.60 4.20
C ALA A 42 10.84 -7.81 3.81
N ALA A 43 9.64 -7.92 4.39
CA ALA A 43 8.68 -8.97 4.03
C ALA A 43 8.19 -8.82 2.58
N TRP A 44 7.88 -7.58 2.17
CA TRP A 44 7.50 -7.25 0.80
C TRP A 44 8.62 -7.56 -0.20
N ARG A 45 9.88 -7.20 0.12
CA ARG A 45 11.03 -7.53 -0.73
C ARG A 45 11.19 -9.04 -0.92
N ARG A 46 11.19 -9.80 0.17
CA ARG A 46 11.31 -11.28 0.10
C ARG A 46 10.22 -11.90 -0.77
N ALA A 47 8.99 -11.41 -0.68
CA ALA A 47 7.90 -11.90 -1.53
C ALA A 47 8.16 -11.63 -3.02
N ASN A 48 8.57 -10.39 -3.37
CA ASN A 48 8.89 -10.04 -4.76
C ASN A 48 10.11 -10.81 -5.29
N GLU A 49 11.16 -11.00 -4.48
CA GLU A 49 12.34 -11.80 -4.83
C GLU A 49 11.98 -13.29 -5.08
N ALA A 50 10.95 -13.79 -4.39
CA ALA A 50 10.38 -15.12 -4.63
C ALA A 50 9.44 -15.19 -5.85
N GLY A 51 9.25 -14.09 -6.58
CA GLY A 51 8.35 -14.01 -7.74
C GLY A 51 6.86 -13.94 -7.37
N GLU A 52 6.53 -13.68 -6.09
CA GLU A 52 5.15 -13.53 -5.63
C GLU A 52 4.68 -12.07 -5.77
N THR A 53 3.41 -11.87 -6.09
CA THR A 53 2.82 -10.55 -6.03
C THR A 53 2.56 -10.14 -4.58
N ALA A 54 2.98 -8.93 -4.20
CA ALA A 54 2.86 -8.46 -2.83
C ALA A 54 2.34 -7.03 -2.75
N ALA A 55 1.60 -6.70 -1.69
CA ALA A 55 1.12 -5.35 -1.42
C ALA A 55 1.45 -4.94 0.01
N MET A 56 1.97 -3.73 0.17
CA MET A 56 2.11 -3.05 1.46
C MET A 56 0.99 -2.04 1.63
N MET A 57 0.40 -1.99 2.80
CA MET A 57 -0.71 -1.08 3.13
C MET A 57 -0.52 -0.46 4.49
N ALA A 58 -0.96 0.78 4.63
CA ALA A 58 -1.07 1.45 5.93
C ALA A 58 -2.43 2.18 6.03
N PRO A 59 -2.98 2.36 7.24
CA PRO A 59 -4.21 3.13 7.42
C PRO A 59 -3.99 4.63 7.22
N THR A 60 -2.78 5.15 7.47
CA THR A 60 -2.45 6.57 7.42
C THR A 60 -1.62 6.92 6.18
N ARG A 61 -1.71 8.18 5.73
CA ARG A 61 -0.83 8.71 4.67
C ARG A 61 0.62 8.74 5.13
N VAL A 62 0.86 9.10 6.38
CA VAL A 62 2.21 9.11 6.98
C VAL A 62 2.84 7.73 6.90
N GLY A 63 2.11 6.68 7.28
CA GLY A 63 2.59 5.30 7.17
C GLY A 63 2.87 4.87 5.74
N VAL A 64 2.02 5.28 4.79
CA VAL A 64 2.26 5.03 3.35
C VAL A 64 3.54 5.71 2.88
N ASP A 65 3.75 6.98 3.23
CA ASP A 65 4.94 7.74 2.84
C ASP A 65 6.22 7.12 3.43
N VAL A 66 6.19 6.72 4.71
CA VAL A 66 7.31 6.02 5.38
C VAL A 66 7.64 4.70 4.66
N LEU A 67 6.64 3.90 4.30
CA LEU A 67 6.89 2.64 3.57
C LEU A 67 7.42 2.89 2.16
N ASN A 68 6.90 3.90 1.45
CA ASN A 68 7.37 4.27 0.11
C ASN A 68 8.83 4.70 0.13
N GLU A 69 9.21 5.58 1.08
CA GLU A 69 10.59 6.04 1.23
C GLU A 69 11.55 4.89 1.57
N LEU A 70 11.17 4.03 2.52
CA LEU A 70 12.00 2.88 2.91
C LEU A 70 12.15 1.89 1.76
N ALA A 71 11.08 1.55 1.05
CA ALA A 71 11.14 0.62 -0.07
C ALA A 71 11.99 1.16 -1.22
N GLN A 72 11.87 2.45 -1.54
CA GLN A 72 12.73 3.10 -2.52
C GLN A 72 14.21 3.08 -2.08
N GLN A 73 14.49 3.42 -0.81
CA GLN A 73 15.85 3.42 -0.27
C GLN A 73 16.49 2.03 -0.30
N GLU A 74 15.74 0.97 0.01
CA GLU A 74 16.21 -0.42 -0.11
C GLU A 74 16.58 -0.76 -1.56
N ARG A 75 15.77 -0.34 -2.54
CA ARG A 75 16.03 -0.57 -3.97
C ARG A 75 17.24 0.24 -4.48
N ILE A 76 17.40 1.47 -3.98
CA ILE A 76 18.60 2.29 -4.25
C ILE A 76 19.85 1.58 -3.71
N THR A 77 19.79 1.11 -2.46
CA THR A 77 20.92 0.42 -1.81
C THR A 77 21.27 -0.89 -2.54
N ALA A 78 20.27 -1.59 -3.07
CA ALA A 78 20.47 -2.79 -3.89
C ALA A 78 20.96 -2.50 -5.33
N GLY A 79 21.09 -1.22 -5.71
CA GLY A 79 21.52 -0.83 -7.07
C GLY A 79 20.47 -0.98 -8.15
N GLU A 80 19.22 -1.21 -7.78
CA GLU A 80 18.08 -1.34 -8.70
C GLU A 80 17.61 0.03 -9.23
N ILE A 81 17.87 1.10 -8.48
CA ILE A 81 17.56 2.49 -8.82
C ILE A 81 18.87 3.28 -8.78
N ASP A 82 19.21 3.92 -9.90
CA ASP A 82 20.42 4.73 -10.04
C ASP A 82 20.13 6.22 -9.81
N LEU A 83 20.54 6.75 -8.66
CA LEU A 83 20.38 8.17 -8.29
C LEU A 83 21.13 9.16 -9.19
N ARG A 84 22.10 8.70 -10.00
CA ARG A 84 22.80 9.55 -10.97
C ARG A 84 21.94 9.86 -12.19
N ARG A 85 20.88 9.07 -12.42
CA ARG A 85 19.93 9.32 -13.47
C ARG A 85 18.98 10.46 -13.09
N ARG A 86 18.34 11.02 -14.12
CA ARG A 86 17.33 12.05 -13.95
C ARG A 86 16.19 11.57 -13.07
N SER A 87 15.64 12.48 -12.28
CA SER A 87 14.48 12.24 -11.43
C SER A 87 13.49 13.40 -11.52
N VAL A 88 12.23 13.13 -11.22
CA VAL A 88 11.16 14.13 -11.17
C VAL A 88 10.47 14.09 -9.81
N LYS A 89 9.96 15.25 -9.37
CA LYS A 89 9.15 15.32 -8.14
C LYS A 89 7.79 14.66 -8.38
N VAL A 90 7.38 13.77 -7.48
CA VAL A 90 6.07 13.10 -7.46
C VAL A 90 5.53 13.13 -6.04
N GLY A 91 4.41 13.82 -5.81
CA GLY A 91 3.91 14.04 -4.44
C GLY A 91 4.96 14.67 -3.53
N THR A 92 5.27 14.00 -2.41
CA THR A 92 6.30 14.42 -1.42
C THR A 92 7.70 13.89 -1.75
N SER A 93 7.85 12.99 -2.73
CA SER A 93 9.06 12.25 -3.04
C SER A 93 9.61 12.57 -4.43
N ARG A 94 10.62 11.82 -4.86
CA ARG A 94 11.14 11.85 -6.24
C ARG A 94 11.07 10.47 -6.86
N ALA A 95 10.72 10.41 -8.15
CA ALA A 95 10.73 9.18 -8.92
C ALA A 95 11.92 9.15 -9.90
N TYR A 96 12.52 8.00 -10.03
CA TYR A 96 13.62 7.64 -10.93
C TYR A 96 13.17 6.52 -11.87
N ALA A 97 13.93 6.29 -12.93
CA ALA A 97 13.72 5.09 -13.75
C ALA A 97 13.87 3.83 -12.89
N GLY A 98 12.89 2.92 -13.01
CA GLY A 98 12.76 1.72 -12.19
C GLY A 98 11.79 1.85 -11.01
N ASP A 99 11.42 3.07 -10.59
CA ASP A 99 10.46 3.25 -9.49
C ASP A 99 9.05 2.74 -9.84
N LEU A 100 8.32 2.35 -8.80
CA LEU A 100 6.89 2.07 -8.88
C LEU A 100 6.12 3.34 -8.54
N VAL A 101 5.21 3.73 -9.43
CA VAL A 101 4.36 4.91 -9.26
C VAL A 101 2.90 4.58 -9.53
N ALA A 102 1.99 5.39 -9.00
CA ALA A 102 0.57 5.31 -9.29
C ALA A 102 0.02 6.65 -9.76
N THR A 103 -0.92 6.59 -10.68
CA THR A 103 -1.69 7.73 -11.15
C THR A 103 -2.88 7.99 -10.23
N ARG A 104 -3.20 9.27 -9.97
CA ARG A 104 -4.22 9.71 -8.98
C ARG A 104 -5.43 10.37 -9.64
N ARG A 105 -5.50 10.37 -10.97
CA ARG A 105 -6.61 10.96 -11.72
C ARG A 105 -6.89 10.16 -12.98
N ASN A 106 -8.17 10.00 -13.32
CA ASN A 106 -8.58 9.46 -14.64
C ASN A 106 -8.29 10.50 -15.71
N ASP A 107 -7.64 10.09 -16.80
CA ASP A 107 -7.48 10.95 -17.97
C ASP A 107 -7.78 10.15 -19.24
N ARG A 108 -8.84 10.55 -19.96
CA ARG A 108 -9.29 9.88 -21.18
C ARG A 108 -8.44 10.25 -22.40
N THR A 109 -7.63 11.30 -22.30
CA THR A 109 -6.75 11.76 -23.38
C THR A 109 -5.39 11.06 -23.34
N LEU A 110 -4.99 10.54 -22.19
CA LEU A 110 -3.78 9.76 -22.03
C LEU A 110 -4.06 8.29 -22.30
N LEU A 111 -3.66 7.84 -23.47
CA LEU A 111 -3.86 6.47 -23.91
C LEU A 111 -2.52 5.71 -23.94
N THR A 112 -2.55 4.48 -23.47
CA THR A 112 -1.41 3.55 -23.64
C THR A 112 -1.28 3.10 -25.11
N ASP A 113 -0.17 2.48 -25.45
CA ASP A 113 0.03 1.82 -26.74
C ASP A 113 -0.97 0.68 -27.03
N GLN A 114 -1.70 0.23 -26.03
CA GLN A 114 -2.83 -0.72 -26.15
C GLN A 114 -4.19 -0.02 -26.18
N ALA A 115 -4.24 1.29 -26.43
CA ALA A 115 -5.46 2.11 -26.46
C ALA A 115 -6.28 2.08 -25.16
N CYS A 116 -5.66 1.81 -24.02
CA CYS A 116 -6.28 1.88 -22.71
C CYS A 116 -6.07 3.27 -22.10
N MET A 117 -7.14 3.88 -21.55
CA MET A 117 -7.01 5.17 -20.87
C MET A 117 -6.30 5.02 -19.51
N VAL A 118 -5.57 6.06 -19.11
CA VAL A 118 -4.97 6.16 -17.77
C VAL A 118 -6.08 6.38 -16.73
N LYS A 119 -6.05 5.57 -15.67
CA LYS A 119 -7.04 5.62 -14.59
C LYS A 119 -6.41 5.99 -13.26
N ASN A 120 -7.24 6.48 -12.36
CA ASN A 120 -6.88 6.64 -10.95
C ASN A 120 -6.52 5.26 -10.37
N ARG A 121 -5.38 5.18 -9.68
CA ARG A 121 -4.80 3.98 -9.07
C ARG A 121 -4.27 2.94 -10.07
N ASP A 122 -4.01 3.33 -11.32
CA ASP A 122 -3.18 2.49 -12.18
C ASP A 122 -1.74 2.51 -11.67
N HIS A 123 -1.14 1.32 -11.63
CA HIS A 123 0.24 1.10 -11.19
C HIS A 123 1.16 0.97 -12.39
N TRP A 124 2.31 1.63 -12.28
CA TRP A 124 3.29 1.74 -13.34
C TRP A 124 4.71 1.57 -12.81
N THR A 125 5.58 1.06 -13.66
CA THR A 125 7.03 1.17 -13.49
C THR A 125 7.53 2.32 -14.36
N VAL A 126 8.31 3.22 -13.78
CA VAL A 126 8.95 4.31 -14.52
C VAL A 126 10.01 3.73 -15.43
N GLU A 127 9.84 3.88 -16.75
CA GLU A 127 10.84 3.47 -17.75
C GLU A 127 11.87 4.58 -17.95
N SER A 128 11.42 5.83 -18.08
CA SER A 128 12.32 6.98 -18.23
C SER A 128 11.69 8.28 -17.69
N VAL A 129 12.57 9.20 -17.28
CA VAL A 129 12.22 10.58 -16.87
C VAL A 129 12.65 11.54 -17.97
N HIS A 130 11.74 12.38 -18.46
CA HIS A 130 11.96 13.32 -19.54
C HIS A 130 12.60 14.62 -19.06
N ASP A 131 13.14 15.42 -19.99
CA ASP A 131 13.79 16.71 -19.71
C ASP A 131 12.81 17.76 -19.18
N ASP A 132 11.56 17.71 -19.63
CA ASP A 132 10.48 18.61 -19.21
C ASP A 132 9.81 18.21 -17.88
N GLY A 133 10.20 17.07 -17.30
CA GLY A 133 9.58 16.52 -16.09
C GLY A 133 8.46 15.52 -16.35
N GLY A 134 8.19 15.17 -17.60
CA GLY A 134 7.30 14.07 -17.95
C GLY A 134 7.90 12.70 -17.63
N LEU A 135 7.09 11.65 -17.70
CA LEU A 135 7.49 10.25 -17.50
C LEU A 135 7.03 9.38 -18.65
N THR A 136 7.88 8.46 -19.10
CA THR A 136 7.38 7.25 -19.77
C THR A 136 7.24 6.16 -18.74
N VAL A 137 6.05 5.56 -18.67
CA VAL A 137 5.73 4.51 -17.71
C VAL A 137 5.16 3.27 -18.41
N VAL A 138 5.38 2.10 -17.80
CA VAL A 138 4.90 0.80 -18.30
C VAL A 138 4.10 0.13 -17.20
N GLY A 139 2.94 -0.37 -17.53
CA GLY A 139 2.04 -1.09 -16.62
C GLY A 139 1.30 -2.23 -17.31
N ARG A 140 0.35 -2.79 -16.58
CA ARG A 140 -0.46 -3.93 -17.08
C ARG A 140 -1.26 -3.60 -18.35
N THR A 141 -1.62 -2.34 -18.54
CA THR A 141 -2.42 -1.86 -19.68
C THR A 141 -1.56 -1.30 -20.83
N GLY A 142 -0.25 -1.54 -20.79
CA GLY A 142 0.69 -1.08 -21.82
C GLY A 142 1.59 0.06 -21.33
N ARG A 143 2.13 0.80 -22.28
CA ARG A 143 3.10 1.89 -22.11
C ARG A 143 2.43 3.23 -22.43
N VAL A 144 2.74 4.27 -21.65
CA VAL A 144 2.23 5.62 -21.90
C VAL A 144 3.25 6.67 -21.49
N ALA A 145 3.27 7.81 -22.23
CA ALA A 145 3.96 9.01 -21.81
C ALA A 145 3.00 9.91 -21.01
N LEU A 146 3.39 10.21 -19.77
CA LEU A 146 2.66 11.11 -18.88
C LEU A 146 3.28 12.52 -19.00
N PRO A 147 2.52 13.57 -19.36
CA PRO A 147 3.01 14.94 -19.44
C PRO A 147 3.45 15.47 -18.08
N ALA A 148 4.34 16.47 -18.07
CA ALA A 148 4.95 17.02 -16.85
C ALA A 148 3.91 17.59 -15.85
N ASP A 149 2.89 18.28 -16.34
CA ASP A 149 1.79 18.82 -15.54
C ASP A 149 0.98 17.70 -14.86
N TYR A 150 0.66 16.65 -15.62
CA TYR A 150 0.00 15.47 -15.05
C TYR A 150 0.87 14.76 -14.00
N VAL A 151 2.19 14.65 -14.25
CA VAL A 151 3.12 14.04 -13.30
C VAL A 151 3.19 14.84 -12.01
N ALA A 152 3.31 16.15 -12.09
CA ALA A 152 3.43 17.03 -10.93
C ALA A 152 2.22 16.95 -9.98
N ASP A 153 1.00 16.86 -10.54
CA ASP A 153 -0.24 16.96 -9.78
C ASP A 153 -0.86 15.59 -9.45
N HIS A 154 -0.56 14.54 -10.24
CA HIS A 154 -1.34 13.30 -10.23
C HIS A 154 -0.51 12.02 -10.20
N VAL A 155 0.78 12.08 -9.90
CA VAL A 155 1.62 10.89 -9.75
C VAL A 155 2.27 10.87 -8.37
N GLU A 156 2.32 9.69 -7.76
CA GLU A 156 3.00 9.46 -6.48
C GLU A 156 3.73 8.11 -6.50
N LEU A 157 4.69 7.91 -5.58
CA LEU A 157 5.29 6.57 -5.37
C LEU A 157 4.22 5.57 -4.94
N ALA A 158 4.36 4.32 -5.36
CA ALA A 158 3.34 3.29 -5.16
C ALA A 158 3.92 1.92 -4.77
N TYR A 159 4.92 1.90 -3.91
CA TYR A 159 5.36 0.68 -3.22
C TYR A 159 4.36 0.27 -2.15
N ALA A 160 3.74 1.25 -1.49
CA ALA A 160 2.68 1.09 -0.52
C ALA A 160 1.47 1.97 -0.85
N GLU A 161 0.31 1.58 -0.37
CA GLU A 161 -0.96 2.29 -0.56
C GLU A 161 -1.77 2.34 0.73
N THR A 162 -2.80 3.20 0.77
CA THR A 162 -3.76 3.16 1.86
C THR A 162 -4.63 1.90 1.77
N SER A 163 -5.07 1.38 2.92
CA SER A 163 -5.97 0.21 2.99
C SER A 163 -7.20 0.34 2.08
N HIS A 164 -7.76 1.55 1.96
CA HIS A 164 -8.91 1.81 1.08
C HIS A 164 -8.55 1.80 -0.41
N ALA A 165 -7.30 2.14 -0.76
CA ALA A 165 -6.86 2.19 -2.15
C ALA A 165 -6.75 0.81 -2.79
N THR A 166 -6.46 -0.22 -2.01
CA THR A 166 -6.27 -1.60 -2.46
C THR A 166 -7.56 -2.40 -2.56
N GLN A 167 -8.72 -1.80 -2.29
CA GLN A 167 -10.00 -2.49 -2.39
C GLN A 167 -10.24 -3.00 -3.82
N GLY A 168 -10.50 -4.30 -3.96
CA GLY A 168 -10.68 -4.98 -5.25
C GLY A 168 -9.40 -5.58 -5.85
N ARG A 169 -8.21 -5.28 -5.32
CA ARG A 169 -6.95 -5.90 -5.74
C ARG A 169 -6.70 -7.17 -4.91
N THR A 170 -6.26 -8.24 -5.55
CA THR A 170 -5.82 -9.48 -4.89
C THR A 170 -4.38 -9.75 -5.26
N VAL A 171 -3.57 -10.10 -4.28
CA VAL A 171 -2.13 -10.40 -4.40
C VAL A 171 -1.84 -11.76 -3.75
N ASP A 172 -0.62 -12.27 -3.89
CA ASP A 172 -0.25 -13.50 -3.21
C ASP A 172 0.03 -13.23 -1.73
N ARG A 173 0.71 -12.12 -1.40
CA ARG A 173 0.98 -11.71 -0.02
C ARG A 173 0.55 -10.29 0.28
N SER A 174 -0.01 -10.09 1.44
CA SER A 174 -0.48 -8.80 1.91
C SER A 174 0.13 -8.44 3.25
N PHE A 175 0.67 -7.23 3.36
CA PHE A 175 1.37 -6.71 4.53
C PHE A 175 0.74 -5.40 4.98
N LEU A 176 0.17 -5.40 6.19
CA LEU A 176 -0.37 -4.22 6.85
C LEU A 176 0.70 -3.64 7.79
N PHE A 177 1.09 -2.40 7.60
CA PHE A 177 1.81 -1.59 8.58
C PHE A 177 0.79 -0.78 9.36
N LEU A 178 0.51 -1.19 10.60
CA LEU A 178 -0.47 -0.55 11.48
C LEU A 178 0.24 0.51 12.34
N ASP A 179 0.30 1.74 11.82
CA ASP A 179 1.03 2.88 12.39
C ASP A 179 0.16 3.85 13.20
N GLY A 180 -1.14 3.62 13.26
CA GLY A 180 -2.07 4.52 13.94
C GLY A 180 -3.48 3.97 14.04
N PRO A 181 -4.39 4.77 14.63
CA PRO A 181 -5.77 4.37 14.83
C PRO A 181 -6.47 4.05 13.51
N THR A 182 -7.20 2.95 13.52
CA THR A 182 -8.06 2.56 12.39
C THR A 182 -9.29 1.82 12.92
N GLY A 183 -10.29 1.62 12.08
CA GLY A 183 -11.44 0.77 12.38
C GLY A 183 -11.35 -0.58 11.67
N THR A 184 -12.42 -1.37 11.80
CA THR A 184 -12.54 -2.72 11.24
C THR A 184 -12.12 -2.80 9.77
N SER A 185 -12.53 -1.85 8.92
CA SER A 185 -12.20 -1.85 7.50
C SER A 185 -10.70 -1.70 7.22
N GLY A 186 -9.98 -0.92 8.04
CA GLY A 186 -8.54 -0.72 7.93
C GLY A 186 -7.71 -1.97 8.28
N ILE A 187 -8.29 -2.89 9.05
CA ILE A 187 -7.71 -4.20 9.37
C ILE A 187 -8.20 -5.27 8.39
N TYR A 188 -9.52 -5.34 8.15
CA TYR A 188 -10.14 -6.36 7.30
C TYR A 188 -9.61 -6.31 5.87
N VAL A 189 -9.56 -5.13 5.26
CA VAL A 189 -9.13 -5.01 3.86
C VAL A 189 -7.72 -5.56 3.66
N PRO A 190 -6.68 -5.12 4.40
CA PRO A 190 -5.33 -5.68 4.24
C PRO A 190 -5.25 -7.18 4.54
N LEU A 191 -5.84 -7.63 5.64
CA LEU A 191 -5.77 -9.03 6.08
C LEU A 191 -6.61 -10.00 5.21
N THR A 192 -7.16 -9.51 4.09
CA THR A 192 -7.94 -10.32 3.13
C THR A 192 -7.49 -10.17 1.68
N ARG A 193 -6.42 -9.44 1.41
CA ARG A 193 -5.91 -9.23 0.03
C ARG A 193 -4.99 -10.33 -0.44
N GLY A 194 -4.26 -10.97 0.47
CA GLY A 194 -3.33 -12.04 0.15
C GLY A 194 -4.04 -13.38 -0.03
N ARG A 195 -3.72 -14.08 -1.13
CA ARG A 195 -4.19 -15.46 -1.38
C ARG A 195 -3.50 -16.48 -0.49
N THR A 196 -2.21 -16.27 -0.24
CA THR A 196 -1.35 -17.20 0.52
C THR A 196 -1.12 -16.74 1.95
N THR A 197 -0.83 -15.45 2.16
CA THR A 197 -0.47 -14.93 3.47
C THR A 197 -0.93 -13.48 3.64
N ASN A 198 -1.46 -13.20 4.82
CA ASN A 198 -1.82 -11.85 5.26
C ASN A 198 -1.17 -11.62 6.63
N GLU A 199 -0.33 -10.58 6.76
CA GLU A 199 0.43 -10.27 7.96
C GLU A 199 0.23 -8.81 8.38
N ALA A 200 0.25 -8.54 9.69
CA ALA A 200 0.22 -7.18 10.22
C ALA A 200 1.46 -6.90 11.07
N PHE A 201 2.09 -5.78 10.81
CA PHE A 201 3.23 -5.21 11.53
C PHE A 201 2.72 -4.01 12.33
N VAL A 202 2.57 -4.21 13.63
CA VAL A 202 1.83 -3.32 14.53
C VAL A 202 2.79 -2.45 15.32
N VAL A 203 2.63 -1.14 15.23
CA VAL A 203 3.41 -0.19 16.04
C VAL A 203 2.87 -0.19 17.47
N LEU A 204 3.73 -0.50 18.41
CA LEU A 204 3.45 -0.51 19.84
C LEU A 204 4.04 0.73 20.50
N ASN A 205 3.18 1.53 21.12
CA ASN A 205 3.57 2.75 21.85
C ASN A 205 3.46 2.59 23.38
N ASP A 206 3.01 1.42 23.84
CA ASP A 206 2.81 1.06 25.23
C ASP A 206 3.06 -0.45 25.45
N GLU A 207 2.69 -0.97 26.60
CA GLU A 207 2.90 -2.39 26.98
C GLU A 207 1.92 -3.37 26.33
N ARG A 208 1.00 -2.91 25.47
CA ARG A 208 0.03 -3.79 24.78
C ARG A 208 0.74 -4.69 23.76
N THR A 209 0.17 -5.84 23.54
CA THR A 209 0.57 -6.77 22.47
C THR A 209 -0.01 -6.35 21.13
N ALA A 210 0.58 -6.88 20.03
CA ALA A 210 0.03 -6.67 18.70
C ALA A 210 -1.41 -7.17 18.56
N ALA A 211 -1.74 -8.28 19.21
CA ALA A 211 -3.08 -8.84 19.22
C ALA A 211 -4.10 -7.91 19.89
N GLU A 212 -3.75 -7.31 21.04
CA GLU A 212 -4.62 -6.35 21.74
C GLU A 212 -4.89 -5.09 20.91
N VAL A 213 -3.86 -4.54 20.26
CA VAL A 213 -4.01 -3.36 19.38
C VAL A 213 -4.90 -3.69 18.18
N VAL A 214 -4.70 -4.84 17.54
CA VAL A 214 -5.54 -5.29 16.41
C VAL A 214 -6.96 -5.56 16.84
N ALA A 215 -7.18 -6.21 18.01
CA ALA A 215 -8.52 -6.48 18.55
C ALA A 215 -9.28 -5.18 18.84
N GLU A 216 -8.62 -4.19 19.43
CA GLU A 216 -9.21 -2.86 19.64
C GLU A 216 -9.61 -2.19 18.31
N ALA A 217 -8.75 -2.26 17.30
CA ALA A 217 -9.04 -1.71 15.96
C ALA A 217 -10.23 -2.43 15.29
N VAL A 218 -10.32 -3.75 15.43
CA VAL A 218 -11.45 -4.56 14.94
C VAL A 218 -12.75 -4.21 15.67
N ALA A 219 -12.71 -3.94 16.97
CA ALA A 219 -13.87 -3.56 17.75
C ALA A 219 -14.40 -2.15 17.42
N ARG A 220 -13.55 -1.27 16.86
CA ARG A 220 -13.95 0.09 16.46
C ARG A 220 -14.79 0.04 15.19
N THR A 221 -16.09 0.06 15.32
CA THR A 221 -17.01 0.35 14.21
C THR A 221 -16.90 1.83 13.86
N TRP A 222 -16.16 2.15 12.79
CA TRP A 222 -16.28 3.46 12.16
C TRP A 222 -17.65 3.48 11.47
N ILE A 223 -18.57 4.25 12.02
CA ILE A 223 -19.75 4.68 11.28
C ILE A 223 -19.21 5.69 10.29
N ASP A 224 -19.02 5.28 9.02
CA ASP A 224 -18.88 6.20 7.91
C ASP A 224 -20.18 7.01 7.88
N GLN A 225 -20.18 8.20 8.52
CA GLN A 225 -21.23 9.16 8.29
C GLN A 225 -21.06 9.63 6.85
N PRO A 226 -22.02 9.37 5.95
CA PRO A 226 -21.95 9.89 4.59
C PRO A 226 -21.86 11.42 4.69
N ALA A 227 -21.00 12.04 3.87
CA ALA A 227 -20.76 13.48 3.84
C ALA A 227 -22.04 14.33 3.67
N THR A 228 -23.15 13.70 3.28
CA THR A 228 -24.50 14.28 3.24
C THR A 228 -25.14 14.48 4.62
N ALA A 229 -24.68 13.84 5.68
CA ALA A 229 -25.21 14.05 7.05
C ALA A 229 -24.68 15.30 7.74
N LEU A 230 -23.63 15.95 7.19
CA LEU A 230 -23.02 17.18 7.74
C LEU A 230 -23.64 18.48 7.19
N ARG A 231 -24.79 18.43 6.52
CA ARG A 231 -25.44 19.62 5.91
C ARG A 231 -26.88 19.87 6.42
N LEU A 232 -27.17 19.58 7.65
CA LEU A 232 -28.43 19.98 8.28
C LEU A 232 -28.14 20.44 9.72
N ASP A 233 -27.53 21.64 9.85
CA ASP A 233 -27.75 22.59 10.95
C ASP A 233 -27.37 23.99 10.46
#